data_f99230730b6cdb374681c54d54edb874
#
_entry.id   f99230730b6cdb374681c54d54edb874
#
_cell.length_a   1.000
_cell.length_b   1.000
_cell.length_c   1.000
_cell.angle_alpha   90.00
_cell.angle_beta   90.00
_cell.angle_gamma   90.00
#
_symmetry.space_group_name_H-M   'P 1'
#
loop_
_entity.id
_entity.type
_entity.pdbx_description
1 polymer ?
#
loop_
_entity_poly.entity_id
_entity_poly.type
_entity_poly.pdbx_seq_one_letter_code
_entity_poly.pdbx_strand_id
1 'polypeptide(L)'
;MRELGIGADFKENISKPGPWTMGMTGFGEVLPYHDNKIELDPDKKDKWGLPVLSFDAQLRENEAKMRIDMKQDAIDMLEASGFTNVNGWESDYALGMGIHEMGTARMGTAPENSVLNKWNQVWDAPNVFITDGAAMTSSSCVNPSLTYMAMTARA
;
A
#
# COMPACT_ATOMS: atom_id res chain seq x y z
N MET A 1 5.52 -11.91 25.85
CA MET A 1 5.92 -13.24 25.31
C MET A 1 5.70 -14.25 26.43
N ARG A 2 5.12 -15.41 26.14
CA ARG A 2 4.90 -16.44 27.19
C ARG A 2 6.20 -17.22 27.37
N GLU A 3 6.71 -17.30 28.61
CA GLU A 3 7.81 -18.23 28.93
C GLU A 3 7.27 -19.65 28.92
N LEU A 4 7.74 -20.48 28.02
CA LEU A 4 7.30 -21.88 27.89
C LEU A 4 8.08 -22.86 28.79
N GLY A 5 9.17 -22.41 29.41
CA GLY A 5 10.05 -23.26 30.22
C GLY A 5 10.91 -24.20 29.39
N ILE A 6 11.53 -25.19 30.06
CA ILE A 6 12.40 -26.19 29.43
C ILE A 6 11.95 -27.59 29.90
N GLY A 7 12.13 -28.61 29.07
CA GLY A 7 11.88 -30.02 29.45
C GLY A 7 10.39 -30.33 29.63
N ALA A 8 10.00 -30.83 30.80
CA ALA A 8 8.63 -31.22 31.11
C ALA A 8 7.68 -30.00 31.08
N ASP A 9 8.11 -28.89 31.68
CA ASP A 9 7.34 -27.63 31.70
C ASP A 9 7.08 -27.10 30.30
N PHE A 10 8.04 -27.19 29.38
CA PHE A 10 7.85 -26.83 27.98
C PHE A 10 6.75 -27.66 27.34
N LYS A 11 6.78 -28.98 27.50
CA LYS A 11 5.79 -29.91 26.94
C LYS A 11 4.39 -29.63 27.46
N GLU A 12 4.28 -29.36 28.76
CA GLU A 12 3.00 -29.04 29.39
C GLU A 12 2.49 -27.67 28.92
N ASN A 13 3.36 -26.67 28.90
CA ASN A 13 2.95 -25.31 28.55
C ASN A 13 2.63 -25.11 27.08
N ILE A 14 3.26 -25.84 26.15
CA ILE A 14 2.97 -25.78 24.73
C ILE A 14 1.60 -26.39 24.37
N SER A 15 1.12 -27.32 25.22
CA SER A 15 -0.22 -27.93 25.04
C SER A 15 -1.38 -27.07 25.54
N LYS A 16 -1.09 -25.98 26.26
CA LYS A 16 -2.12 -25.06 26.81
C LYS A 16 -2.32 -23.86 25.89
N PRO A 17 -3.56 -23.38 25.69
CA PRO A 17 -3.81 -22.13 24.98
C PRO A 17 -3.02 -20.98 25.60
N GLY A 18 -2.41 -20.15 24.75
CA GLY A 18 -1.80 -18.89 25.18
C GLY A 18 -2.82 -17.80 25.45
N PRO A 19 -2.39 -16.63 25.92
CA PRO A 19 -3.28 -15.47 26.01
C PRO A 19 -3.74 -15.06 24.58
N TRP A 20 -4.95 -14.53 24.52
CA TRP A 20 -5.44 -13.91 23.29
C TRP A 20 -4.61 -12.68 22.94
N THR A 21 -4.27 -12.58 21.67
CA THR A 21 -3.60 -11.40 21.13
C THR A 21 -4.42 -10.85 19.95
N MET A 22 -4.44 -9.56 19.82
CA MET A 22 -5.08 -8.87 18.72
C MET A 22 -4.13 -7.80 18.17
N GLY A 23 -4.16 -7.61 16.85
CA GLY A 23 -3.44 -6.53 16.18
C GLY A 23 -4.38 -5.71 15.33
N MET A 24 -4.07 -4.41 15.18
CA MET A 24 -4.73 -3.52 14.24
C MET A 24 -3.68 -2.95 13.30
N THR A 25 -4.04 -2.78 12.04
CA THR A 25 -3.18 -2.14 11.04
C THR A 25 -3.97 -1.03 10.37
N GLY A 26 -3.46 0.19 10.43
CA GLY A 26 -4.00 1.35 9.73
C GLY A 26 -3.36 1.48 8.34
N PHE A 27 -4.17 1.80 7.35
CA PHE A 27 -3.72 2.14 5.99
C PHE A 27 -4.15 3.57 5.70
N GLY A 28 -3.20 4.40 5.31
CA GLY A 28 -3.43 5.77 4.91
C GLY A 28 -3.02 6.01 3.47
N GLU A 29 -3.65 6.98 2.83
CA GLU A 29 -3.35 7.36 1.46
C GLU A 29 -2.22 8.39 1.42
N VAL A 30 -1.28 8.21 0.51
CA VAL A 30 -0.29 9.23 0.16
C VAL A 30 -0.92 10.19 -0.84
N LEU A 31 -0.86 11.50 -0.59
CA LEU A 31 -1.38 12.49 -1.52
C LEU A 31 -0.60 12.45 -2.85
N PRO A 32 -1.27 12.73 -3.97
CA PRO A 32 -0.67 12.69 -5.30
C PRO A 32 0.19 13.93 -5.56
N TYR A 33 1.33 14.00 -4.93
CA TYR A 33 2.29 15.09 -5.18
C TYR A 33 2.87 14.99 -6.58
N HIS A 34 2.91 16.11 -7.29
CA HIS A 34 3.33 16.16 -8.69
C HIS A 34 4.79 15.72 -8.91
N ASP A 35 5.64 15.91 -7.91
CA ASP A 35 7.04 15.54 -7.91
C ASP A 35 7.32 14.12 -7.36
N ASN A 36 6.29 13.42 -6.87
CA ASN A 36 6.38 11.97 -6.64
C ASN A 36 6.17 11.27 -7.98
N LYS A 37 7.25 10.77 -8.59
CA LYS A 37 7.23 10.26 -9.96
C LYS A 37 8.11 9.04 -10.17
N ILE A 38 7.84 8.35 -11.25
CA ILE A 38 8.65 7.25 -11.76
C ILE A 38 9.15 7.65 -13.14
N GLU A 39 10.43 7.48 -13.38
CA GLU A 39 11.09 7.80 -14.67
C GLU A 39 11.96 6.62 -15.09
N LEU A 40 12.31 6.56 -16.38
CA LEU A 40 13.34 5.66 -16.84
C LEU A 40 14.71 6.24 -16.47
N ASP A 41 15.55 5.44 -15.83
CA ASP A 41 16.93 5.86 -15.49
C ASP A 41 17.74 6.01 -16.80
N PRO A 42 18.31 7.19 -17.07
CA PRO A 42 19.04 7.43 -18.33
C PRO A 42 20.35 6.65 -18.43
N ASP A 43 20.95 6.31 -17.30
CA ASP A 43 22.30 5.75 -17.24
C ASP A 43 22.30 4.26 -16.92
N LYS A 44 21.33 3.78 -16.12
CA LYS A 44 21.27 2.39 -15.68
C LYS A 44 20.39 1.54 -16.58
N LYS A 45 20.91 0.37 -16.92
CA LYS A 45 20.21 -0.62 -17.72
C LYS A 45 20.19 -1.98 -17.01
N ASP A 46 19.17 -2.75 -17.28
CA ASP A 46 19.11 -4.14 -16.86
C ASP A 46 20.04 -5.05 -17.70
N LYS A 47 20.02 -6.36 -17.39
CA LYS A 47 20.85 -7.35 -18.10
C LYS A 47 20.50 -7.54 -19.58
N TRP A 48 19.38 -7.02 -20.04
CA TRP A 48 18.93 -7.05 -21.43
C TRP A 48 19.13 -5.71 -22.16
N GLY A 49 19.69 -4.72 -21.50
CA GLY A 49 19.97 -3.40 -22.06
C GLY A 49 18.79 -2.42 -22.01
N LEU A 50 17.71 -2.77 -21.30
CA LEU A 50 16.57 -1.88 -21.12
C LEU A 50 16.81 -0.92 -19.94
N PRO A 51 16.38 0.36 -20.04
CA PRO A 51 16.47 1.29 -18.93
C PRO A 51 15.69 0.75 -17.71
N VAL A 52 16.27 0.86 -16.51
CA VAL A 52 15.56 0.52 -15.27
C VAL A 52 14.69 1.69 -14.81
N LEU A 53 13.73 1.41 -13.94
CA LEU A 53 12.90 2.44 -13.33
C LEU A 53 13.65 3.15 -12.20
N SER A 54 13.55 4.46 -12.17
CA SER A 54 13.99 5.32 -11.07
C SER A 54 12.76 5.89 -10.39
N PHE A 55 12.69 5.73 -9.06
CA PHE A 55 11.61 6.24 -8.23
C PHE A 55 12.10 7.49 -7.49
N ASP A 56 11.44 8.60 -7.69
CA ASP A 56 11.65 9.84 -6.93
C ASP A 56 10.35 10.17 -6.20
N ALA A 57 10.25 9.70 -4.96
CA ALA A 57 9.04 9.83 -4.18
C ALA A 57 9.34 9.92 -2.68
N GLN A 58 8.59 10.77 -1.99
CA GLN A 58 8.77 10.98 -0.55
C GLN A 58 7.45 11.26 0.15
N LEU A 59 7.37 10.83 1.40
CA LEU A 59 6.31 11.21 2.33
C LEU A 59 6.54 12.64 2.80
N ARG A 60 5.44 13.37 3.03
CA ARG A 60 5.49 14.76 3.50
C ARG A 60 4.81 14.92 4.86
N GLU A 61 4.65 16.15 5.28
CA GLU A 61 4.10 16.48 6.61
C GLU A 61 2.71 15.88 6.84
N ASN A 62 1.85 15.86 5.81
CA ASN A 62 0.51 15.28 5.90
C ASN A 62 0.57 13.79 6.23
N GLU A 63 1.35 13.02 5.49
CA GLU A 63 1.49 11.57 5.71
C GLU A 63 2.17 11.26 7.04
N ALA A 64 3.16 12.08 7.43
CA ALA A 64 3.83 11.92 8.73
C ALA A 64 2.84 12.12 9.90
N LYS A 65 2.01 13.16 9.84
CA LYS A 65 0.97 13.41 10.86
C LYS A 65 -0.09 12.31 10.87
N MET A 66 -0.59 11.92 9.70
CA MET A 66 -1.58 10.86 9.56
C MET A 66 -1.09 9.53 10.16
N ARG A 67 0.18 9.17 9.96
CA ARG A 67 0.77 7.95 10.53
C ARG A 67 0.78 7.97 12.05
N ILE A 68 1.13 9.11 12.65
CA ILE A 68 1.12 9.30 14.10
C ILE A 68 -0.30 9.16 14.65
N ASP A 69 -1.27 9.82 14.03
CA ASP A 69 -2.67 9.80 14.45
C ASP A 69 -3.25 8.37 14.32
N MET A 70 -3.07 7.70 13.18
CA MET A 70 -3.52 6.32 13.00
C MET A 70 -2.95 5.36 14.04
N LYS A 71 -1.67 5.50 14.38
CA LYS A 71 -1.05 4.69 15.41
C LYS A 71 -1.67 4.94 16.77
N GLN A 72 -1.88 6.20 17.14
CA GLN A 72 -2.48 6.56 18.42
C GLN A 72 -3.93 6.09 18.50
N ASP A 73 -4.73 6.31 17.46
CA ASP A 73 -6.12 5.84 17.41
C ASP A 73 -6.22 4.31 17.55
N ALA A 74 -5.32 3.56 16.91
CA ALA A 74 -5.29 2.12 17.04
C ALA A 74 -4.95 1.66 18.47
N ILE A 75 -4.02 2.33 19.15
CA ILE A 75 -3.69 2.08 20.55
C ILE A 75 -4.92 2.36 21.42
N ASP A 76 -5.52 3.53 21.30
CA ASP A 76 -6.67 3.97 22.09
C ASP A 76 -7.88 3.02 21.91
N MET A 77 -8.14 2.57 20.68
CA MET A 77 -9.21 1.60 20.40
C MET A 77 -8.97 0.25 21.08
N LEU A 78 -7.74 -0.26 21.03
CA LEU A 78 -7.40 -1.52 21.69
C LEU A 78 -7.48 -1.41 23.21
N GLU A 79 -6.97 -0.32 23.79
CA GLU A 79 -7.04 -0.08 25.23
C GLU A 79 -8.50 0.11 25.72
N ALA A 80 -9.29 0.88 24.98
CA ALA A 80 -10.72 1.05 25.27
C ALA A 80 -11.50 -0.28 25.16
N SER A 81 -11.03 -1.21 24.36
CA SER A 81 -11.58 -2.57 24.24
C SER A 81 -11.11 -3.53 25.35
N GLY A 82 -10.28 -3.06 26.29
CA GLY A 82 -9.81 -3.82 27.43
C GLY A 82 -8.54 -4.63 27.20
N PHE A 83 -7.86 -4.43 26.07
CA PHE A 83 -6.53 -5.04 25.86
C PHE A 83 -5.49 -4.32 26.71
N THR A 84 -4.50 -5.09 27.19
CA THR A 84 -3.37 -4.62 27.99
C THR A 84 -2.06 -4.87 27.27
N ASN A 85 -1.02 -4.13 27.63
CA ASN A 85 0.31 -4.21 27.00
C ASN A 85 0.24 -3.89 25.48
N VAL A 86 -0.56 -2.89 25.12
CA VAL A 86 -0.69 -2.41 23.75
C VAL A 86 0.58 -1.66 23.34
N ASN A 87 1.11 -1.99 22.17
CA ASN A 87 2.27 -1.34 21.58
C ASN A 87 1.98 -0.93 20.14
N GLY A 88 2.28 0.32 19.80
CA GLY A 88 2.20 0.81 18.43
C GLY A 88 3.54 0.75 17.71
N TRP A 89 3.48 0.56 16.39
CA TRP A 89 4.65 0.59 15.51
C TRP A 89 4.32 1.35 14.22
N GLU A 90 5.34 1.75 13.51
CA GLU A 90 5.20 2.39 12.20
C GLU A 90 6.05 1.62 11.18
N SER A 91 5.57 1.53 9.95
CA SER A 91 6.33 0.93 8.87
C SER A 91 7.26 1.98 8.23
N ASP A 92 8.51 1.63 8.02
CA ASP A 92 9.51 2.46 7.35
C ASP A 92 9.74 2.07 5.88
N TYR A 93 8.77 1.41 5.26
CA TYR A 93 8.86 1.08 3.85
C TYR A 93 8.96 2.33 2.99
N ALA A 94 9.89 2.30 2.04
CA ALA A 94 9.99 3.34 1.02
C ALA A 94 8.74 3.31 0.12
N LEU A 95 8.36 4.46 -0.42
CA LEU A 95 7.32 4.55 -1.44
C LEU A 95 7.72 3.72 -2.66
N GLY A 96 6.72 3.06 -3.27
CA GLY A 96 6.93 2.11 -4.38
C GLY A 96 7.25 0.69 -3.93
N MET A 97 7.28 0.40 -2.63
CA MET A 97 7.43 -0.95 -2.08
C MET A 97 6.13 -1.52 -1.49
N GLY A 98 5.03 -0.82 -1.65
CA GLY A 98 3.70 -1.29 -1.32
C GLY A 98 3.15 -2.24 -2.39
N ILE A 99 1.86 -2.46 -2.33
CA ILE A 99 1.12 -3.27 -3.31
C ILE A 99 -0.15 -2.54 -3.79
N HIS A 100 -0.33 -1.30 -3.38
CA HIS A 100 -1.50 -0.48 -3.69
C HIS A 100 -1.07 0.89 -4.26
N GLU A 101 0.01 0.93 -5.04
CA GLU A 101 0.42 2.11 -5.78
C GLU A 101 -0.59 2.40 -6.89
N MET A 102 -1.12 3.63 -6.90
CA MET A 102 -2.17 4.06 -7.80
C MET A 102 -1.74 5.27 -8.62
N GLY A 103 -2.39 5.47 -9.77
CA GLY A 103 -2.40 6.74 -10.47
C GLY A 103 -1.26 7.00 -11.45
N THR A 104 -0.33 6.09 -11.68
CA THR A 104 0.76 6.28 -12.67
C THR A 104 0.25 6.40 -14.11
N ALA A 105 -0.92 5.83 -14.40
CA ALA A 105 -1.61 5.94 -15.69
C ALA A 105 -3.11 6.21 -15.47
N ARG A 106 -3.44 7.18 -14.60
CA ARG A 106 -4.81 7.41 -14.17
C ARG A 106 -5.78 7.70 -15.32
N MET A 107 -7.02 7.24 -15.14
CA MET A 107 -8.15 7.63 -15.97
C MET A 107 -8.53 9.09 -15.73
N GLY A 108 -9.11 9.73 -16.75
CA GLY A 108 -9.64 11.08 -16.65
C GLY A 108 -10.59 11.42 -17.79
N THR A 109 -10.95 12.69 -17.85
CA THR A 109 -11.94 13.20 -18.81
C THR A 109 -11.32 13.82 -20.06
N ALA A 110 -10.00 14.05 -20.03
CA ALA A 110 -9.31 14.72 -21.14
C ALA A 110 -7.82 14.29 -21.18
N PRO A 111 -7.21 14.26 -22.36
CA PRO A 111 -5.80 13.85 -22.52
C PRO A 111 -4.82 14.80 -21.82
N GLU A 112 -5.18 16.06 -21.59
CA GLU A 112 -4.32 17.03 -20.91
C GLU A 112 -4.14 16.75 -19.42
N ASN A 113 -5.01 15.95 -18.82
CA ASN A 113 -5.01 15.68 -17.38
C ASN A 113 -4.99 14.20 -17.01
N SER A 114 -4.91 13.30 -17.99
CA SER A 114 -4.92 11.86 -17.75
C SER A 114 -4.22 11.08 -18.86
N VAL A 115 -3.81 9.87 -18.54
CA VAL A 115 -3.24 8.94 -19.52
C VAL A 115 -4.33 8.13 -20.21
N LEU A 116 -5.39 7.81 -19.48
CA LEU A 116 -6.47 6.96 -19.96
C LEU A 116 -7.81 7.71 -20.01
N ASN A 117 -8.63 7.33 -20.96
CA ASN A 117 -10.03 7.71 -21.01
C ASN A 117 -10.88 6.86 -20.04
N LYS A 118 -12.20 7.11 -20.00
CA LYS A 118 -13.15 6.39 -19.15
C LYS A 118 -13.28 4.88 -19.44
N TRP A 119 -12.70 4.40 -20.53
CA TRP A 119 -12.70 3.00 -20.94
C TRP A 119 -11.36 2.31 -20.71
N ASN A 120 -10.51 2.86 -19.86
CA ASN A 120 -9.16 2.36 -19.58
C ASN A 120 -8.22 2.37 -20.81
N GLN A 121 -8.58 3.04 -21.86
CA GLN A 121 -7.85 3.11 -23.13
C GLN A 121 -6.90 4.30 -23.10
N VAL A 122 -5.66 4.11 -23.54
CA VAL A 122 -4.66 5.18 -23.67
C VAL A 122 -5.09 6.15 -24.77
N TRP A 123 -5.05 7.45 -24.46
CA TRP A 123 -5.48 8.50 -25.40
C TRP A 123 -4.67 8.47 -26.72
N ASP A 124 -3.34 8.33 -26.61
CA ASP A 124 -2.44 8.36 -27.76
C ASP A 124 -2.26 7.00 -28.43
N ALA A 125 -2.79 5.92 -27.86
CA ALA A 125 -2.66 4.56 -28.37
C ALA A 125 -3.97 3.78 -28.19
N PRO A 126 -4.93 3.92 -29.10
CA PRO A 126 -6.29 3.36 -28.95
C PRO A 126 -6.38 1.83 -28.87
N ASN A 127 -5.30 1.13 -29.16
CA ASN A 127 -5.18 -0.33 -29.03
C ASN A 127 -4.52 -0.76 -27.71
N VAL A 128 -4.22 0.17 -26.79
CA VAL A 128 -3.58 -0.09 -25.49
C VAL A 128 -4.56 0.22 -24.37
N PHE A 129 -4.70 -0.73 -23.45
CA PHE A 129 -5.56 -0.64 -22.27
C PHE A 129 -4.76 -0.93 -21.02
N ILE A 130 -5.04 -0.18 -19.94
CA ILE A 130 -4.43 -0.38 -18.62
C ILE A 130 -5.56 -0.51 -17.60
N THR A 131 -5.63 -1.65 -16.92
CA THR A 131 -6.76 -2.00 -16.05
C THR A 131 -6.37 -2.38 -14.62
N ASP A 132 -5.11 -2.19 -14.27
CA ASP A 132 -4.57 -2.38 -12.91
C ASP A 132 -4.65 -1.08 -12.08
N GLY A 133 -3.94 -1.06 -10.95
CA GLY A 133 -3.89 0.09 -10.05
C GLY A 133 -3.38 1.38 -10.68
N ALA A 134 -2.59 1.29 -11.72
CA ALA A 134 -2.11 2.46 -12.44
C ALA A 134 -3.26 3.31 -13.02
N ALA A 135 -4.37 2.67 -13.41
CA ALA A 135 -5.55 3.32 -13.95
C ALA A 135 -6.40 4.07 -12.90
N MET A 136 -6.28 3.71 -11.63
CA MET A 136 -7.06 4.30 -10.54
C MET A 136 -6.41 5.58 -10.03
N THR A 137 -7.21 6.55 -9.61
CA THR A 137 -6.71 7.79 -8.99
C THR A 137 -6.37 7.60 -7.51
N SER A 138 -7.07 6.71 -6.84
CA SER A 138 -6.84 6.34 -5.44
C SER A 138 -7.42 4.95 -5.16
N SER A 139 -7.10 4.39 -4.01
CA SER A 139 -7.66 3.15 -3.50
C SER A 139 -8.11 3.32 -2.05
N SER A 140 -9.02 2.47 -1.60
CA SER A 140 -9.38 2.38 -0.19
C SER A 140 -8.39 1.45 0.56
N CYS A 141 -8.64 1.27 1.86
CA CYS A 141 -7.86 0.36 2.71
C CYS A 141 -8.07 -1.14 2.40
N VAL A 142 -8.96 -1.49 1.45
CA VAL A 142 -9.23 -2.87 1.04
C VAL A 142 -8.53 -3.19 -0.29
N ASN A 143 -8.19 -4.46 -0.49
CA ASN A 143 -7.52 -4.93 -1.69
C ASN A 143 -8.41 -4.73 -2.93
N PRO A 144 -7.93 -4.10 -4.00
CA PRO A 144 -8.75 -3.64 -5.12
C PRO A 144 -8.88 -4.65 -6.28
N SER A 145 -8.46 -5.90 -6.12
CA SER A 145 -8.43 -6.89 -7.22
C SER A 145 -9.77 -7.10 -7.91
N LEU A 146 -10.87 -7.10 -7.16
CA LEU A 146 -12.22 -7.20 -7.74
C LEU A 146 -12.56 -6.01 -8.65
N THR A 147 -12.12 -4.80 -8.25
CA THR A 147 -12.26 -3.59 -9.07
C THR A 147 -11.46 -3.69 -10.36
N TYR A 148 -10.22 -4.19 -10.31
CA TYR A 148 -9.40 -4.42 -11.50
C TYR A 148 -10.05 -5.40 -12.47
N MET A 149 -10.57 -6.51 -11.95
CA MET A 149 -11.28 -7.51 -12.76
C MET A 149 -12.52 -6.89 -13.44
N ALA A 150 -13.28 -6.08 -12.71
CA ALA A 150 -14.46 -5.40 -13.26
C ALA A 150 -14.07 -4.39 -14.34
N MET A 151 -12.99 -3.61 -14.13
CA MET A 151 -12.48 -2.67 -15.14
C MET A 151 -11.98 -3.40 -16.39
N THR A 152 -11.26 -4.50 -16.22
CA THR A 152 -10.79 -5.34 -17.33
C THR A 152 -11.96 -5.92 -18.14
N ALA A 153 -13.02 -6.37 -17.47
CA ALA A 153 -14.20 -6.91 -18.14
C ALA A 153 -15.01 -5.83 -18.89
N ARG A 154 -14.88 -4.57 -18.48
CA ARG A 154 -15.54 -3.43 -19.13
C ARG A 154 -14.76 -2.88 -20.32
N ALA A 155 -13.41 -2.92 -20.26
CA ALA A 155 -12.50 -2.44 -21.30
C ALA A 155 -12.53 -3.33 -22.55
#